data_2958c35b88d6377069a31e067b6219ca
#
_entry.id   2958c35b88d6377069a31e067b6219ca
#
_cell.length_a   1.000
_cell.length_b   1.000
_cell.length_c   1.000
_cell.angle_alpha   90.00
_cell.angle_beta   90.00
_cell.angle_gamma   90.00
#
_symmetry.space_group_name_H-M   'P 1'
#
loop_
_entity.id
_entity.type
_entity.pdbx_description
1 polymer ?
#
loop_
_entity_poly.entity_id
_entity_poly.type
_entity_poly.pdbx_seq_one_letter_code
_entity_poly.pdbx_strand_id
1 'polypeptide(L)'
;MEVPVLETPRLKLRAHNVDDFPALLAMWSEEAVIHYIGGKRKPPDECWTRLLRYRGLWPLLGFGYWAVEEKASGRFAGDIGFGDFHRAIEPSIHGVAEMGWVLGPGFHGLGYASEAVAAALQWFDREGKGRSVCIIDPANAPSLRLANKNGFREYCRTRFMGDEVILLERG
;
A
#
# COMPACT_ATOMS: atom_id res chain seq x y z
N MET A 1 4.92 20.04 -1.35
CA MET A 1 4.75 19.39 -0.02
C MET A 1 5.88 18.37 0.16
N GLU A 2 6.57 18.42 1.27
CA GLU A 2 7.54 17.41 1.67
C GLU A 2 6.82 16.17 2.20
N VAL A 3 7.28 14.99 1.79
CA VAL A 3 6.73 13.72 2.28
C VAL A 3 7.20 13.51 3.71
N PRO A 4 6.30 13.31 4.69
CA PRO A 4 6.73 13.06 6.06
C PRO A 4 7.52 11.77 6.18
N VAL A 5 8.59 11.78 6.95
CA VAL A 5 9.34 10.57 7.30
C VAL A 5 8.76 10.00 8.58
N LEU A 6 8.38 8.72 8.54
CA LEU A 6 7.92 8.00 9.73
C LEU A 6 8.97 6.98 10.13
N GLU A 7 9.29 6.96 11.41
CA GLU A 7 10.25 6.02 11.96
C GLU A 7 9.59 5.06 12.93
N THR A 8 9.93 3.80 12.81
CA THR A 8 9.51 2.72 13.70
C THR A 8 10.77 2.05 14.27
N PRO A 9 10.66 1.08 15.17
CA PRO A 9 11.84 0.38 15.67
C PRO A 9 12.73 -0.22 14.58
N ARG A 10 12.15 -0.79 13.52
CA ARG A 10 12.89 -1.51 12.48
C ARG A 10 12.82 -0.89 11.09
N LEU A 11 11.86 0.01 10.85
CA LEU A 11 11.55 0.54 9.54
C LEU A 11 11.64 2.07 9.50
N LYS A 12 11.93 2.57 8.31
CA LYS A 12 11.81 3.97 7.95
C LYS A 12 10.89 4.09 6.74
N LEU A 13 9.79 4.80 6.91
CA LEU A 13 8.88 5.12 5.82
C LEU A 13 9.27 6.50 5.28
N ARG A 14 9.71 6.56 4.05
CA ARG A 14 10.25 7.76 3.40
C ARG A 14 9.67 7.98 2.01
N ALA A 15 9.94 9.14 1.45
CA ALA A 15 9.62 9.39 0.05
C ALA A 15 10.32 8.39 -0.87
N HIS A 16 9.62 7.95 -1.93
CA HIS A 16 10.26 7.25 -3.04
C HIS A 16 11.28 8.16 -3.74
N ASN A 17 12.33 7.56 -4.24
CA ASN A 17 13.29 8.21 -5.15
C ASN A 17 13.56 7.30 -6.35
N VAL A 18 14.29 7.81 -7.34
CA VAL A 18 14.56 7.07 -8.58
C VAL A 18 15.42 5.82 -8.36
N ASP A 19 16.23 5.80 -7.32
CA ASP A 19 17.10 4.67 -6.98
C ASP A 19 16.32 3.49 -6.40
N ASP A 20 15.06 3.69 -6.00
CA ASP A 20 14.16 2.62 -5.57
C ASP A 20 13.64 1.78 -6.75
N PHE A 21 13.74 2.29 -7.99
CA PHE A 21 13.12 1.66 -9.15
C PHE A 21 13.56 0.22 -9.40
N PRO A 22 14.86 -0.15 -9.35
CA PRO A 22 15.27 -1.52 -9.57
C PRO A 22 14.66 -2.49 -8.54
N ALA A 23 14.59 -2.11 -7.27
CA ALA A 23 14.02 -2.94 -6.21
C ALA A 23 12.48 -3.03 -6.33
N LEU A 24 11.82 -1.93 -6.69
CA LEU A 24 10.38 -1.89 -6.95
C LEU A 24 10.02 -2.80 -8.14
N LEU A 25 10.77 -2.73 -9.23
CA LEU A 25 10.57 -3.57 -10.41
C LEU A 25 10.75 -5.07 -10.07
N ALA A 26 11.80 -5.40 -9.31
CA ALA A 26 12.03 -6.76 -8.85
C ALA A 26 10.86 -7.26 -7.99
N MET A 27 10.40 -6.47 -7.02
CA MET A 27 9.27 -6.80 -6.15
C MET A 27 7.98 -7.10 -6.94
N TRP A 28 7.63 -6.25 -7.91
CA TRP A 28 6.44 -6.43 -8.75
C TRP A 28 6.59 -7.53 -9.82
N SER A 29 7.73 -8.19 -9.88
CA SER A 29 7.99 -9.36 -10.71
C SER A 29 7.92 -10.67 -9.92
N GLU A 30 7.89 -10.62 -8.59
CA GLU A 30 7.84 -11.79 -7.72
C GLU A 30 6.43 -12.37 -7.63
N GLU A 31 6.29 -13.67 -7.90
CA GLU A 31 4.99 -14.34 -7.89
C GLU A 31 4.29 -14.25 -6.53
N ALA A 32 5.04 -14.38 -5.44
CA ALA A 32 4.51 -14.26 -4.08
C ALA A 32 3.88 -12.88 -3.80
N VAL A 33 4.33 -11.83 -4.51
CA VAL A 33 3.79 -10.47 -4.40
C VAL A 33 2.55 -10.30 -5.26
N ILE A 34 2.62 -10.69 -6.53
CA ILE A 34 1.56 -10.43 -7.52
C ILE A 34 0.38 -11.40 -7.43
N HIS A 35 0.54 -12.53 -6.75
CA HIS A 35 -0.46 -13.61 -6.69
C HIS A 35 -1.87 -13.11 -6.36
N TYR A 36 -2.00 -12.22 -5.37
CA TYR A 36 -3.29 -11.62 -4.99
C TYR A 36 -3.54 -10.23 -5.59
N ILE A 37 -2.67 -9.79 -6.51
CA ILE A 37 -2.71 -8.45 -7.12
C ILE A 37 -2.69 -8.59 -8.64
N GLY A 38 -3.68 -9.28 -9.20
CA GLY A 38 -3.85 -9.49 -10.63
C GLY A 38 -3.02 -10.62 -11.23
N GLY A 39 -2.13 -11.27 -10.49
CA GLY A 39 -1.38 -12.45 -10.89
C GLY A 39 -0.42 -12.31 -12.08
N LYS A 40 -0.19 -11.07 -12.55
CA LYS A 40 0.67 -10.80 -13.71
C LYS A 40 1.84 -9.92 -13.32
N ARG A 41 3.04 -10.28 -13.79
CA ARG A 41 4.23 -9.43 -13.68
C ARG A 41 3.96 -8.07 -14.33
N LYS A 42 4.43 -7.02 -13.68
CA LYS A 42 4.29 -5.66 -14.20
C LYS A 42 5.49 -5.31 -15.07
N PRO A 43 5.27 -4.79 -16.29
CA PRO A 43 6.37 -4.37 -17.16
C PRO A 43 7.09 -3.14 -16.56
N PRO A 44 8.35 -2.88 -16.98
CA PRO A 44 9.16 -1.79 -16.43
C PRO A 44 8.51 -0.41 -16.51
N ASP A 45 7.84 -0.09 -17.60
CA ASP A 45 7.15 1.20 -17.79
C ASP A 45 5.95 1.38 -16.85
N GLU A 46 5.23 0.31 -16.55
CA GLU A 46 4.14 0.34 -15.56
C GLU A 46 4.70 0.56 -14.15
N CYS A 47 5.80 -0.13 -13.80
CA CYS A 47 6.47 0.05 -12.51
C CYS A 47 7.06 1.46 -12.37
N TRP A 48 7.62 2.02 -13.44
CA TRP A 48 8.11 3.39 -13.47
C TRP A 48 6.97 4.40 -13.25
N THR A 49 5.87 4.23 -13.97
CA THR A 49 4.67 5.05 -13.80
C THR A 49 4.12 4.96 -12.37
N ARG A 50 4.17 3.77 -11.76
CA ARG A 50 3.77 3.57 -10.36
C ARG A 50 4.63 4.38 -9.40
N LEU A 51 5.95 4.35 -9.56
CA LEU A 51 6.87 5.12 -8.73
C LEU A 51 6.58 6.63 -8.84
N LEU A 52 6.43 7.14 -10.05
CA LEU A 52 6.12 8.55 -10.31
C LEU A 52 4.77 8.93 -9.71
N ARG A 53 3.75 8.07 -9.87
CA ARG A 53 2.43 8.29 -9.30
C ARG A 53 2.48 8.36 -7.77
N TYR A 54 3.21 7.46 -7.12
CA TYR A 54 3.35 7.46 -5.66
C TYR A 54 3.95 8.77 -5.14
N ARG A 55 4.90 9.33 -5.84
CA ARG A 55 5.44 10.66 -5.54
C ARG A 55 4.43 11.78 -5.79
N GLY A 56 3.68 11.67 -6.89
CA GLY A 56 2.71 12.69 -7.31
C GLY A 56 1.47 12.80 -6.40
N LEU A 57 1.09 11.74 -5.70
CA LEU A 57 -0.06 11.74 -4.78
C LEU A 57 0.09 12.79 -3.67
N TRP A 58 1.26 12.92 -3.09
CA TRP A 58 1.53 13.78 -1.94
C TRP A 58 1.18 15.25 -2.15
N PRO A 59 1.71 15.95 -3.16
CA PRO A 59 1.39 17.35 -3.38
C PRO A 59 -0.06 17.59 -3.84
N LEU A 60 -0.69 16.58 -4.45
CA LEU A 60 -2.04 16.72 -5.01
C LEU A 60 -3.13 16.39 -3.99
N LEU A 61 -2.95 15.36 -3.18
CA LEU A 61 -3.97 14.84 -2.28
C LEU A 61 -3.68 15.10 -0.79
N GLY A 62 -2.46 15.48 -0.46
CA GLY A 62 -2.02 15.65 0.94
C GLY A 62 -1.80 14.32 1.67
N PHE A 63 -1.77 13.21 0.94
CA PHE A 63 -1.36 11.88 1.38
C PHE A 63 -0.82 11.09 0.17
N GLY A 64 -0.10 10.01 0.40
CA GLY A 64 0.48 9.23 -0.67
C GLY A 64 1.14 7.96 -0.15
N TYR A 65 1.99 7.38 -0.98
CA TYR A 65 2.73 6.17 -0.65
C TYR A 65 4.14 6.49 -0.18
N TRP A 66 4.60 5.75 0.82
CA TRP A 66 5.99 5.71 1.26
C TRP A 66 6.72 4.51 0.70
N ALA A 67 7.99 4.68 0.42
CA ALA A 67 8.94 3.57 0.35
C ALA A 67 9.25 3.12 1.77
N VAL A 68 9.13 1.82 2.00
CA VAL A 68 9.51 1.19 3.28
C VAL A 68 10.96 0.74 3.19
N GLU A 69 11.79 1.25 4.08
CA GLU A 69 13.21 0.91 4.18
C GLU A 69 13.46 0.14 5.48
N GLU A 70 14.16 -0.99 5.39
CA GLU A 70 14.63 -1.70 6.57
C GLU A 70 15.86 -0.99 7.14
N LYS A 71 15.80 -0.54 8.40
CA LYS A 71 16.90 0.22 9.03
C LYS A 71 18.19 -0.55 9.12
N ALA A 72 18.12 -1.85 9.40
CA ALA A 72 19.32 -2.67 9.62
C ALA A 72 20.18 -2.81 8.36
N SER A 73 19.56 -2.84 7.17
CA SER A 73 20.26 -3.06 5.90
C SER A 73 20.25 -1.85 4.96
N GLY A 74 19.37 -0.88 5.20
CA GLY A 74 19.12 0.23 4.28
C GLY A 74 18.38 -0.19 3.00
N ARG A 75 17.87 -1.43 2.94
CA ARG A 75 17.22 -1.97 1.73
C ARG A 75 15.76 -1.53 1.63
N PHE A 76 15.33 -1.26 0.41
CA PHE A 76 13.92 -1.10 0.07
C PHE A 76 13.17 -2.41 0.35
N ALA A 77 12.16 -2.34 1.21
CA ALA A 77 11.36 -3.48 1.63
C ALA A 77 9.99 -3.54 0.94
N GLY A 78 9.48 -2.41 0.48
CA GLY A 78 8.19 -2.36 -0.20
C GLY A 78 7.55 -0.98 -0.21
N ASP A 79 6.26 -0.98 -0.51
CA ASP A 79 5.42 0.20 -0.63
C ASP A 79 4.27 0.15 0.37
N ILE A 80 3.95 1.27 1.00
CA ILE A 80 2.77 1.41 1.83
C ILE A 80 2.22 2.83 1.76
N GLY A 81 0.92 2.99 1.81
CA GLY A 81 0.34 4.33 1.84
C GLY A 81 -1.12 4.42 1.47
N PHE A 82 -1.49 5.61 1.07
CA PHE A 82 -2.85 5.98 0.72
C PHE A 82 -2.91 6.61 -0.66
N GLY A 83 -3.98 6.35 -1.40
CA GLY A 83 -4.21 6.98 -2.69
C GLY A 83 -5.69 7.09 -3.01
N ASP A 84 -6.02 7.96 -3.95
CA ASP A 84 -7.28 7.92 -4.68
C ASP A 84 -6.93 7.67 -6.14
N PHE A 85 -7.27 6.50 -6.62
CA PHE A 85 -6.87 6.04 -7.95
C PHE A 85 -8.01 6.11 -8.97
N HIS A 86 -9.15 6.69 -8.59
CA HIS A 86 -10.35 6.76 -9.44
C HIS A 86 -10.74 5.41 -10.03
N ARG A 87 -10.70 4.36 -9.20
CA ARG A 87 -10.98 3.00 -9.67
C ARG A 87 -12.41 2.85 -10.17
N ALA A 88 -12.57 2.14 -11.28
CA ALA A 88 -13.89 1.72 -11.79
C ALA A 88 -14.42 0.55 -10.96
N ILE A 89 -14.95 0.85 -9.80
CA ILE A 89 -15.50 -0.13 -8.83
C ILE A 89 -16.81 0.39 -8.25
N GLU A 90 -17.74 -0.54 -7.99
CA GLU A 90 -19.01 -0.24 -7.31
C GLU A 90 -19.11 -1.07 -6.01
N PRO A 91 -19.52 -0.44 -4.89
CA PRO A 91 -19.80 1.01 -4.73
C PRO A 91 -18.57 1.87 -4.94
N SER A 92 -18.77 3.09 -5.45
CA SER A 92 -17.66 4.02 -5.71
C SER A 92 -16.90 4.38 -4.45
N ILE A 93 -15.57 4.41 -4.56
CA ILE A 93 -14.64 4.85 -3.51
C ILE A 93 -13.90 6.13 -3.90
N HIS A 94 -14.37 6.85 -4.94
CA HIS A 94 -13.77 8.11 -5.36
C HIS A 94 -13.81 9.14 -4.22
N GLY A 95 -12.70 9.82 -4.02
CA GLY A 95 -12.54 10.80 -2.94
C GLY A 95 -12.27 10.18 -1.56
N VAL A 96 -12.20 8.86 -1.46
CA VAL A 96 -11.84 8.16 -0.22
C VAL A 96 -10.40 7.68 -0.32
N ALA A 97 -9.62 7.84 0.74
CA ALA A 97 -8.25 7.35 0.79
C ALA A 97 -8.23 5.81 0.79
N GLU A 98 -7.71 5.22 -0.27
CA GLU A 98 -7.49 3.78 -0.37
C GLU A 98 -6.13 3.45 0.20
N MET A 99 -6.10 2.67 1.28
CA MET A 99 -4.86 2.17 1.87
C MET A 99 -4.40 0.90 1.17
N GLY A 100 -3.10 0.83 0.85
CA GLY A 100 -2.46 -0.36 0.32
C GLY A 100 -1.09 -0.60 0.93
N TRP A 101 -0.66 -1.86 0.91
CA TRP A 101 0.65 -2.31 1.36
C TRP A 101 1.13 -3.48 0.51
N VAL A 102 2.40 -3.45 0.15
CA VAL A 102 3.09 -4.51 -0.59
C VAL A 102 4.52 -4.58 -0.07
N LEU A 103 4.95 -5.74 0.38
CA LEU A 103 6.34 -5.99 0.76
C LEU A 103 6.95 -7.08 -0.11
N GLY A 104 8.25 -6.95 -0.39
CA GLY A 104 9.02 -7.98 -1.08
C GLY A 104 9.10 -9.28 -0.25
N PRO A 105 9.24 -10.47 -0.90
CA PRO A 105 9.22 -11.77 -0.23
C PRO A 105 10.27 -11.92 0.87
N GLY A 106 11.43 -11.31 0.69
CA GLY A 106 12.51 -11.34 1.69
C GLY A 106 12.18 -10.62 3.00
N PHE A 107 11.05 -9.90 3.04
CA PHE A 107 10.58 -9.16 4.22
C PHE A 107 9.26 -9.70 4.76
N HIS A 108 8.76 -10.81 4.23
CA HIS A 108 7.57 -11.49 4.72
C HIS A 108 7.86 -12.27 6.02
N GLY A 109 6.82 -12.44 6.85
CA GLY A 109 6.91 -13.23 8.08
C GLY A 109 7.69 -12.59 9.22
N LEU A 110 8.13 -11.34 9.09
CA LEU A 110 8.93 -10.61 10.07
C LEU A 110 8.10 -9.60 10.90
N GLY A 111 6.82 -9.47 10.61
CA GLY A 111 5.95 -8.46 11.25
C GLY A 111 6.11 -7.05 10.68
N TYR A 112 6.84 -6.87 9.59
CA TYR A 112 7.11 -5.56 8.99
C TYR A 112 5.85 -4.89 8.43
N ALA A 113 4.96 -5.65 7.78
CA ALA A 113 3.70 -5.10 7.29
C ALA A 113 2.84 -4.55 8.45
N SER A 114 2.76 -5.27 9.56
CA SER A 114 2.03 -4.83 10.75
C SER A 114 2.61 -3.54 11.34
N GLU A 115 3.94 -3.46 11.41
CA GLU A 115 4.67 -2.29 11.92
C GLU A 115 4.48 -1.07 11.03
N ALA A 116 4.61 -1.24 9.72
CA ALA A 116 4.45 -0.17 8.74
C ALA A 116 2.99 0.33 8.64
N VAL A 117 2.02 -0.58 8.60
CA VAL A 117 0.58 -0.24 8.57
C VAL A 117 0.19 0.56 9.81
N ALA A 118 0.62 0.13 11.00
CA ALA A 118 0.33 0.85 12.24
C ALA A 118 0.89 2.27 12.22
N ALA A 119 2.13 2.45 11.76
CA ALA A 119 2.76 3.78 11.67
C ALA A 119 2.04 4.69 10.66
N ALA A 120 1.70 4.16 9.49
CA ALA A 120 0.99 4.92 8.46
C ALA A 120 -0.41 5.34 8.92
N LEU A 121 -1.17 4.46 9.59
CA LEU A 121 -2.48 4.77 10.14
C LEU A 121 -2.40 5.78 11.28
N GLN A 122 -1.42 5.65 12.17
CA GLN A 122 -1.22 6.63 13.23
C GLN A 122 -0.96 8.04 12.68
N TRP A 123 -0.16 8.14 11.61
CA TRP A 123 0.03 9.40 10.91
C TRP A 123 -1.28 9.90 10.30
N PHE A 124 -2.02 9.05 9.59
CA PHE A 124 -3.28 9.38 8.92
C PHE A 124 -4.33 9.92 9.90
N ASP A 125 -4.45 9.29 11.07
CA ASP A 125 -5.36 9.72 12.14
C ASP A 125 -4.96 11.09 12.72
N ARG A 126 -3.66 11.30 12.97
CA ARG A 126 -3.16 12.60 13.46
C ARG A 126 -3.40 13.74 12.50
N GLU A 127 -3.34 13.47 11.21
CA GLU A 127 -3.63 14.47 10.16
C GLU A 127 -5.13 14.69 9.94
N GLY A 128 -5.99 13.98 10.67
CA GLY A 128 -7.45 14.15 10.57
C GLY A 128 -8.02 13.79 9.20
N LYS A 129 -7.43 12.83 8.50
CA LYS A 129 -7.83 12.48 7.12
C LYS A 129 -9.15 11.72 7.03
N GLY A 130 -9.67 11.22 8.16
CA GLY A 130 -10.99 10.62 8.25
C GLY A 130 -11.07 9.18 7.73
N ARG A 131 -12.11 8.89 6.97
CA ARG A 131 -12.38 7.54 6.46
C ARG A 131 -11.32 7.05 5.48
N SER A 132 -10.94 5.79 5.61
CA SER A 132 -10.10 5.09 4.65
C SER A 132 -10.71 3.73 4.28
N VAL A 133 -10.37 3.22 3.11
CA VAL A 133 -10.81 1.92 2.61
C VAL A 133 -9.60 1.08 2.18
N CYS A 134 -9.77 -0.23 2.08
CA CYS A 134 -8.83 -1.08 1.36
C CYS A 134 -9.58 -2.13 0.54
N ILE A 135 -8.94 -2.59 -0.52
CA ILE A 135 -9.46 -3.61 -1.45
C ILE A 135 -8.57 -4.85 -1.29
N ILE A 136 -9.16 -5.96 -0.90
CA ILE A 136 -8.40 -7.19 -0.62
C ILE A 136 -9.06 -8.38 -1.33
N ASP A 137 -8.23 -9.21 -1.96
CA ASP A 137 -8.65 -10.50 -2.51
C ASP A 137 -9.16 -11.39 -1.37
N PRO A 138 -10.35 -12.03 -1.51
CA PRO A 138 -10.92 -12.92 -0.48
C PRO A 138 -9.98 -14.05 -0.05
N ALA A 139 -9.09 -14.50 -0.92
CA ALA A 139 -8.11 -15.54 -0.62
C ALA A 139 -6.87 -15.03 0.11
N ASN A 140 -6.65 -13.72 0.18
CA ASN A 140 -5.49 -13.11 0.84
C ASN A 140 -5.71 -13.01 2.35
N ALA A 141 -5.70 -14.16 3.03
CA ALA A 141 -5.93 -14.24 4.47
C ALA A 141 -4.94 -13.40 5.31
N PRO A 142 -3.64 -13.32 5.00
CA PRO A 142 -2.72 -12.45 5.74
C PRO A 142 -3.12 -10.98 5.72
N SER A 143 -3.47 -10.44 4.54
CA SER A 143 -3.91 -9.05 4.41
C SER A 143 -5.25 -8.79 5.08
N LEU A 144 -6.20 -9.71 5.01
CA LEU A 144 -7.48 -9.61 5.73
C LEU A 144 -7.27 -9.56 7.25
N ARG A 145 -6.41 -10.42 7.79
CA ARG A 145 -6.06 -10.37 9.23
C ARG A 145 -5.42 -9.05 9.63
N LEU A 146 -4.50 -8.55 8.80
CA LEU A 146 -3.82 -7.28 9.04
C LEU A 146 -4.81 -6.11 9.01
N ALA A 147 -5.69 -6.06 8.02
CA ALA A 147 -6.75 -5.05 7.91
C ALA A 147 -7.66 -5.07 9.15
N ASN A 148 -8.19 -6.24 9.50
CA ASN A 148 -9.08 -6.40 10.66
C ASN A 148 -8.41 -5.99 11.99
N LYS A 149 -7.14 -6.35 12.18
CA LYS A 149 -6.34 -5.96 13.36
C LYS A 149 -6.23 -4.44 13.49
N ASN A 150 -6.20 -3.73 12.37
CA ASN A 150 -6.07 -2.28 12.32
C ASN A 150 -7.40 -1.53 12.21
N GLY A 151 -8.51 -2.20 12.46
CA GLY A 151 -9.82 -1.55 12.57
C GLY A 151 -10.61 -1.47 11.27
N PHE A 152 -10.08 -1.99 10.16
CA PHE A 152 -10.88 -2.12 8.94
C PHE A 152 -11.93 -3.21 9.11
N ARG A 153 -13.13 -2.96 8.58
CA ARG A 153 -14.26 -3.89 8.59
C ARG A 153 -14.84 -4.03 7.20
N GLU A 154 -15.14 -5.26 6.82
CA GLU A 154 -15.82 -5.57 5.56
C GLU A 154 -17.18 -4.86 5.53
N TYR A 155 -17.45 -4.16 4.42
CA TYR A 155 -18.76 -3.56 4.16
C TYR A 155 -19.36 -3.95 2.82
N CYS A 156 -18.56 -4.47 1.88
CA CYS A 156 -19.05 -4.89 0.58
C CYS A 156 -18.14 -5.96 -0.05
N ARG A 157 -18.74 -6.87 -0.79
CA ARG A 157 -18.05 -7.73 -1.76
C ARG A 157 -18.51 -7.38 -3.15
N THR A 158 -17.58 -7.25 -4.05
CA THR A 158 -17.86 -6.80 -5.42
C THR A 158 -16.82 -7.37 -6.38
N ARG A 159 -16.87 -6.96 -7.65
CA ARG A 159 -15.86 -7.31 -8.65
C ARG A 159 -15.05 -6.10 -9.04
N PHE A 160 -13.75 -6.32 -9.21
CA PHE A 160 -12.82 -5.32 -9.72
C PHE A 160 -11.86 -5.98 -10.68
N MET A 161 -11.76 -5.44 -11.91
CA MET A 161 -10.95 -6.00 -13.00
C MET A 161 -11.23 -7.49 -13.28
N GLY A 162 -12.48 -7.92 -13.11
CA GLY A 162 -12.92 -9.30 -13.34
C GLY A 162 -12.82 -10.25 -12.16
N ASP A 163 -12.13 -9.85 -11.08
CA ASP A 163 -11.93 -10.66 -9.88
C ASP A 163 -12.86 -10.23 -8.74
N GLU A 164 -13.26 -11.19 -7.91
CA GLU A 164 -13.96 -10.89 -6.66
C GLU A 164 -13.02 -10.20 -5.68
N VAL A 165 -13.50 -9.14 -5.04
CA VAL A 165 -12.76 -8.41 -4.02
C VAL A 165 -13.65 -8.06 -2.84
N ILE A 166 -13.02 -7.88 -1.68
CA ILE A 166 -13.64 -7.39 -0.46
C ILE A 166 -13.24 -5.92 -0.29
N LEU A 167 -14.25 -5.07 -0.10
CA LEU A 167 -14.05 -3.69 0.35
C LEU A 167 -14.18 -3.64 1.86
N LEU A 168 -13.15 -3.13 2.51
CA LEU A 168 -13.14 -2.90 3.96
C LEU A 168 -12.97 -1.40 4.21
N GLU A 169 -13.58 -0.90 5.27
CA GLU A 169 -13.47 0.50 5.66
C GLU A 169 -13.06 0.65 7.11
N ARG A 170 -12.43 1.80 7.38
CA ARG A 170 -12.03 2.29 8.69
C ARG A 170 -12.29 3.79 8.73
N GLY A 171 -12.89 4.28 9.79
CA GLY A 171 -13.17 5.70 10.03
C GLY A 171 -13.47 5.98 11.46
#